data_01bedc2070b3e1d2c6a68a307035a5bd
#
_entry.id   01bedc2070b3e1d2c6a68a307035a5bd
#
_cell.length_a   1.000
_cell.length_b   1.000
_cell.length_c   1.000
_cell.angle_alpha   90.00
_cell.angle_beta   90.00
_cell.angle_gamma   90.00
#
_symmetry.space_group_name_H-M   'P 1'
#
loop_
_entity.id
_entity.type
_entity.pdbx_description
1 polymer ?
#
loop_
_entity_poly.entity_id
_entity_poly.type
_entity_poly.pdbx_seq_one_letter_code
_entity_poly.pdbx_strand_id
1 'polypeptide(L)'
;MSLQKPIIKVGVVAGEYSGDRLGAKIISGLKKTHHVELYGVGGPKIIQEGLSSIFDFSKLHVMGLIEPLIKYRQLRQLQKKLINLFIENDIDYFIGIDSPDFNISIHKILKQKEISKNIQVVSPSVWGWREGRIKNIKRYIDLTMCLFNFEHDYYRNKNLPSIHIGHPFSKLFKHDSKHIYQKYHFDASKKYISILPGSRVSEIENLLPTYIEFINIHANKNKDYVYLIPASDQKIFETIDNLVPKSLPVKISIDSVKDFLSISDCSVVTSGTATLEAAILGASPIICYRTNPINYFIISRMLKIDDVGLPNLLLGSRKFPELIQKKCTPQEILKAVESTDFHDLNSLSEQLRTLLIGSEETEHTNSILKL
;
A
#
# COMPACT_ATOMS: atom_id res chain seq x y z
N MET A 1 35.79 4.05 27.34
CA MET A 1 34.54 4.75 27.73
C MET A 1 33.57 4.62 26.57
N SER A 2 32.50 3.85 26.69
CA SER A 2 31.42 3.85 25.71
C SER A 2 30.73 5.23 25.83
N LEU A 3 30.86 6.06 24.80
CA LEU A 3 30.10 7.29 24.73
C LEU A 3 28.61 6.96 24.84
N GLN A 4 27.97 7.45 25.86
CA GLN A 4 26.52 7.28 26.06
C GLN A 4 25.82 7.94 24.87
N LYS A 5 24.96 7.17 24.16
CA LYS A 5 24.22 7.71 23.02
C LYS A 5 23.30 8.86 23.49
N PRO A 6 23.21 9.96 22.73
CA PRO A 6 22.25 11.02 23.05
C PRO A 6 20.83 10.48 23.03
N ILE A 7 20.00 10.99 23.95
CA ILE A 7 18.59 10.59 24.08
C ILE A 7 17.75 11.45 23.15
N ILE A 8 16.83 10.83 22.44
CA ILE A 8 15.78 11.50 21.66
C ILE A 8 14.41 10.89 21.98
N LYS A 9 13.39 11.74 22.05
CA LYS A 9 12.01 11.36 22.32
C LYS A 9 11.19 11.43 21.04
N VAL A 10 10.60 10.33 20.64
CA VAL A 10 9.90 10.20 19.36
C VAL A 10 8.44 9.83 19.55
N GLY A 11 7.55 10.74 19.16
CA GLY A 11 6.14 10.45 18.99
C GLY A 11 5.88 9.70 17.69
N VAL A 12 5.19 8.57 17.72
CA VAL A 12 4.92 7.77 16.54
C VAL A 12 3.44 7.41 16.42
N VAL A 13 2.92 7.47 15.19
CA VAL A 13 1.57 7.03 14.85
C VAL A 13 1.61 6.19 13.58
N ALA A 14 1.31 4.89 13.71
CA ALA A 14 1.11 3.96 12.61
C ALA A 14 -0.24 3.25 12.78
N GLY A 15 -1.10 3.33 11.77
CA GLY A 15 -2.45 2.77 11.79
C GLY A 15 -2.63 1.49 10.98
N GLU A 16 -1.62 1.03 10.24
CA GLU A 16 -1.68 -0.17 9.38
C GLU A 16 -0.41 -1.00 9.50
N TYR A 17 -0.48 -2.30 9.16
CA TYR A 17 0.67 -3.20 9.21
C TYR A 17 1.83 -2.78 8.29
N SER A 18 1.52 -2.20 7.12
CA SER A 18 2.53 -1.65 6.20
C SER A 18 3.28 -0.48 6.83
N GLY A 19 2.55 0.44 7.45
CA GLY A 19 3.09 1.59 8.19
C GLY A 19 3.88 1.16 9.41
N ASP A 20 3.43 0.15 10.15
CA ASP A 20 4.12 -0.42 11.30
C ASP A 20 5.52 -0.96 10.92
N ARG A 21 5.63 -1.68 9.80
CA ARG A 21 6.93 -2.16 9.28
C ARG A 21 7.86 -1.02 8.88
N LEU A 22 7.34 0.01 8.21
CA LEU A 22 8.13 1.19 7.82
C LEU A 22 8.60 1.97 9.05
N GLY A 23 7.72 2.18 10.03
CA GLY A 23 8.05 2.86 11.28
C GLY A 23 9.12 2.14 12.07
N ALA A 24 8.99 0.82 12.24
CA ALA A 24 10.00 0.00 12.92
C ALA A 24 11.38 0.12 12.26
N LYS A 25 11.44 0.12 10.93
CA LYS A 25 12.70 0.28 10.19
C LYS A 25 13.34 1.65 10.43
N ILE A 26 12.55 2.73 10.43
CA ILE A 26 13.03 4.10 10.70
C ILE A 26 13.53 4.22 12.15
N ILE A 27 12.76 3.70 13.11
CA ILE A 27 13.12 3.70 14.54
C ILE A 27 14.41 2.90 14.76
N SER A 28 14.54 1.72 14.17
CA SER A 28 15.76 0.90 14.22
C SER A 28 16.98 1.67 13.67
N GLY A 29 16.80 2.44 12.60
CA GLY A 29 17.83 3.34 12.08
C GLY A 29 18.27 4.40 13.08
N LEU A 30 17.33 5.09 13.72
CA LEU A 30 17.61 6.10 14.76
C LEU A 30 18.34 5.49 15.98
N LYS A 31 17.99 4.29 16.39
CA LYS A 31 18.63 3.57 17.52
C LYS A 31 20.09 3.18 17.26
N LYS A 32 20.53 3.17 16.02
CA LYS A 32 21.96 2.93 15.71
C LYS A 32 22.85 4.02 16.32
N THR A 33 22.36 5.25 16.41
CA THR A 33 23.12 6.42 16.85
C THR A 33 22.61 7.07 18.13
N HIS A 34 21.33 6.89 18.47
CA HIS A 34 20.67 7.52 19.62
C HIS A 34 20.00 6.50 20.54
N HIS A 35 19.80 6.87 21.81
CA HIS A 35 18.83 6.22 22.66
C HIS A 35 17.45 6.80 22.37
N VAL A 36 16.50 5.97 21.92
CA VAL A 36 15.19 6.42 21.44
C VAL A 36 14.11 6.02 22.43
N GLU A 37 13.45 7.02 23.01
CA GLU A 37 12.25 6.86 23.81
C GLU A 37 11.03 7.03 22.92
N LEU A 38 10.11 6.05 22.94
CA LEU A 38 8.96 5.98 22.03
C LEU A 38 7.65 6.25 22.75
N TYR A 39 6.84 7.12 22.18
CA TYR A 39 5.51 7.47 22.65
C TYR A 39 4.50 7.38 21.50
N GLY A 40 3.30 6.83 21.74
CA GLY A 40 2.26 6.86 20.71
C GLY A 40 1.56 5.54 20.45
N VAL A 41 1.29 5.24 19.20
CA VAL A 41 0.56 4.05 18.75
C VAL A 41 1.25 3.41 17.53
N GLY A 42 1.37 2.10 17.59
CA GLY A 42 1.96 1.28 16.53
C GLY A 42 1.54 -0.18 16.69
N GLY A 43 1.84 -0.96 15.66
CA GLY A 43 1.61 -2.39 15.64
C GLY A 43 2.78 -3.21 16.21
N PRO A 44 2.75 -4.55 15.96
CA PRO A 44 3.70 -5.47 16.56
C PRO A 44 5.18 -5.15 16.29
N LYS A 45 5.50 -4.56 15.12
CA LYS A 45 6.90 -4.28 14.76
C LYS A 45 7.45 -3.06 15.51
N ILE A 46 6.68 -2.00 15.63
CA ILE A 46 7.10 -0.83 16.44
C ILE A 46 7.09 -1.17 17.93
N ILE A 47 6.19 -2.05 18.39
CA ILE A 47 6.21 -2.58 19.78
C ILE A 47 7.51 -3.36 20.04
N GLN A 48 7.97 -4.18 19.09
CA GLN A 48 9.28 -4.86 19.18
C GLN A 48 10.45 -3.87 19.27
N GLU A 49 10.28 -2.65 18.74
CA GLU A 49 11.23 -1.55 18.90
C GLU A 49 11.05 -0.80 20.24
N GLY A 50 10.28 -1.30 21.19
CA GLY A 50 10.14 -0.76 22.55
C GLY A 50 9.02 0.25 22.73
N LEU A 51 8.09 0.39 21.79
CA LEU A 51 6.91 1.20 21.99
C LEU A 51 5.94 0.51 22.98
N SER A 52 5.49 1.25 24.00
CA SER A 52 4.29 0.90 24.74
C SER A 52 3.09 1.62 24.09
N SER A 53 2.36 0.91 23.21
CA SER A 53 1.24 1.50 22.46
C SER A 53 0.09 1.86 23.40
N ILE A 54 -0.37 3.13 23.38
CA ILE A 54 -1.40 3.61 24.33
C ILE A 54 -2.82 3.11 24.03
N PHE A 55 -3.02 2.54 22.85
CA PHE A 55 -4.23 1.82 22.48
C PHE A 55 -3.94 0.87 21.29
N ASP A 56 -4.85 -0.05 21.05
CA ASP A 56 -4.76 -0.97 19.91
C ASP A 56 -4.80 -0.19 18.58
N PHE A 57 -3.74 -0.35 17.77
CA PHE A 57 -3.57 0.36 16.49
C PHE A 57 -4.67 0.03 15.47
N SER A 58 -5.37 -1.10 15.62
CA SER A 58 -6.51 -1.47 14.78
C SER A 58 -7.66 -0.46 14.86
N LYS A 59 -7.73 0.35 15.94
CA LYS A 59 -8.71 1.45 16.06
C LYS A 59 -8.49 2.56 15.04
N LEU A 60 -7.30 2.63 14.43
CA LEU A 60 -6.97 3.56 13.35
C LEU A 60 -7.22 2.98 11.95
N HIS A 61 -7.55 1.68 11.85
CA HIS A 61 -7.94 1.05 10.59
C HIS A 61 -9.32 1.58 10.15
N VAL A 62 -9.31 2.77 9.56
CA VAL A 62 -10.52 3.41 9.06
C VAL A 62 -10.34 3.73 7.60
N MET A 63 -11.22 3.20 6.75
CA MET A 63 -11.06 3.27 5.31
C MET A 63 -12.29 3.83 4.59
N GLY A 64 -12.05 4.39 3.38
CA GLY A 64 -13.09 4.96 2.55
C GLY A 64 -13.53 6.36 2.98
N LEU A 65 -14.66 6.83 2.44
CA LEU A 65 -15.19 8.18 2.70
C LEU A 65 -16.21 8.20 3.85
N ILE A 66 -16.91 7.10 4.08
CA ILE A 66 -18.07 7.04 5.00
C ILE A 66 -17.60 6.62 6.41
N GLU A 67 -16.76 5.61 6.53
CA GLU A 67 -16.33 5.10 7.84
C GLU A 67 -15.60 6.15 8.70
N PRO A 68 -14.72 7.03 8.15
CA PRO A 68 -14.14 8.13 8.90
C PRO A 68 -15.18 9.11 9.46
N LEU A 69 -16.30 9.31 8.74
CA LEU A 69 -17.39 10.19 9.19
C LEU A 69 -18.15 9.56 10.36
N ILE A 70 -18.44 8.26 10.29
CA ILE A 70 -19.12 7.52 11.37
C ILE A 70 -18.24 7.51 12.63
N LYS A 71 -16.93 7.24 12.48
CA LYS A 71 -15.98 7.17 13.60
C LYS A 71 -15.36 8.52 13.99
N TYR A 72 -15.81 9.63 13.41
CA TYR A 72 -15.18 10.95 13.57
C TYR A 72 -14.94 11.35 15.03
N ARG A 73 -15.95 11.21 15.89
CA ARG A 73 -15.84 11.56 17.31
C ARG A 73 -14.78 10.69 18.02
N GLN A 74 -14.76 9.39 17.73
CA GLN A 74 -13.78 8.46 18.29
C GLN A 74 -12.36 8.82 17.84
N LEU A 75 -12.16 9.04 16.54
CA LEU A 75 -10.85 9.41 15.99
C LEU A 75 -10.33 10.72 16.59
N ARG A 76 -11.23 11.72 16.77
CA ARG A 76 -10.85 12.98 17.43
C ARG A 76 -10.45 12.80 18.88
N GLN A 77 -11.09 11.90 19.63
CA GLN A 77 -10.69 11.57 21.00
C GLN A 77 -9.30 10.89 21.04
N LEU A 78 -9.03 9.97 20.09
CA LEU A 78 -7.73 9.32 19.99
C LEU A 78 -6.62 10.34 19.62
N GLN A 79 -6.89 11.25 18.67
CA GLN A 79 -5.98 12.35 18.34
C GLN A 79 -5.65 13.20 19.58
N LYS A 80 -6.68 13.60 20.37
CA LYS A 80 -6.50 14.41 21.57
C LYS A 80 -5.62 13.68 22.60
N LYS A 81 -5.83 12.37 22.82
CA LYS A 81 -5.00 11.57 23.71
C LYS A 81 -3.54 11.54 23.26
N LEU A 82 -3.28 11.32 21.98
CA LEU A 82 -1.94 11.32 21.42
C LEU A 82 -1.25 12.69 21.53
N ILE A 83 -1.95 13.77 21.20
CA ILE A 83 -1.42 15.13 21.31
C ILE A 83 -1.04 15.47 22.75
N ASN A 84 -1.89 15.14 23.73
CA ASN A 84 -1.58 15.38 25.14
C ASN A 84 -0.35 14.58 25.56
N LEU A 85 -0.28 13.28 25.21
CA LEU A 85 0.88 12.44 25.49
C LEU A 85 2.18 13.04 24.93
N PHE A 86 2.14 13.53 23.70
CA PHE A 86 3.31 14.10 23.02
C PHE A 86 3.76 15.42 23.68
N ILE A 87 2.81 16.28 24.08
CA ILE A 87 3.10 17.52 24.80
C ILE A 87 3.66 17.24 26.19
N GLU A 88 3.04 16.33 26.96
CA GLU A 88 3.44 15.98 28.33
C GLU A 88 4.86 15.38 28.39
N ASN A 89 5.28 14.68 27.33
CA ASN A 89 6.60 14.07 27.27
C ASN A 89 7.64 14.93 26.52
N ASP A 90 7.25 16.09 26.01
CA ASP A 90 8.14 17.03 25.29
C ASP A 90 8.97 16.31 24.21
N ILE A 91 8.26 15.72 23.21
CA ILE A 91 8.89 14.91 22.17
C ILE A 91 9.72 15.79 21.23
N ASP A 92 10.90 15.30 20.79
CA ASP A 92 11.75 15.99 19.81
C ASP A 92 11.23 15.86 18.39
N TYR A 93 10.72 14.67 18.04
CA TYR A 93 10.25 14.34 16.70
C TYR A 93 8.85 13.69 16.75
N PHE A 94 7.98 14.10 15.84
CA PHE A 94 6.73 13.41 15.57
C PHE A 94 6.78 12.73 14.20
N ILE A 95 6.64 11.40 14.15
CA ILE A 95 6.63 10.57 12.95
C ILE A 95 5.22 10.05 12.72
N GLY A 96 4.47 10.72 11.82
CA GLY A 96 3.17 10.25 11.35
C GLY A 96 3.35 9.34 10.13
N ILE A 97 2.87 8.10 10.20
CA ILE A 97 3.07 7.11 9.14
C ILE A 97 1.74 6.83 8.47
N ASP A 98 1.69 7.00 7.14
CA ASP A 98 0.46 6.89 6.37
C ASP A 98 -0.69 7.73 6.94
N SER A 99 -1.95 7.35 6.75
CA SER A 99 -3.15 8.00 7.35
C SER A 99 -3.10 9.54 7.39
N PRO A 100 -2.86 10.22 6.27
CA PRO A 100 -2.54 11.66 6.26
C PRO A 100 -3.67 12.52 6.84
N ASP A 101 -4.95 12.14 6.68
CA ASP A 101 -6.07 12.89 7.23
C ASP A 101 -6.14 12.80 8.77
N PHE A 102 -5.65 11.71 9.36
CA PHE A 102 -5.52 11.59 10.80
C PHE A 102 -4.31 12.36 11.32
N ASN A 103 -3.14 12.16 10.71
CA ASN A 103 -1.87 12.72 11.17
C ASN A 103 -1.78 14.22 11.01
N ILE A 104 -2.38 14.83 9.96
CA ILE A 104 -2.28 16.27 9.71
C ILE A 104 -2.81 17.13 10.87
N SER A 105 -3.82 16.64 11.59
CA SER A 105 -4.35 17.35 12.76
C SER A 105 -3.35 17.36 13.92
N ILE A 106 -2.60 16.27 14.11
CA ILE A 106 -1.53 16.15 15.11
C ILE A 106 -0.36 17.05 14.71
N HIS A 107 0.13 16.93 13.47
CA HIS A 107 1.19 17.79 12.92
C HIS A 107 0.89 19.27 13.14
N LYS A 108 -0.36 19.69 12.85
CA LYS A 108 -0.79 21.09 13.02
C LYS A 108 -0.62 21.58 14.45
N ILE A 109 -1.11 20.82 15.43
CA ILE A 109 -1.09 21.25 16.83
C ILE A 109 0.33 21.25 17.39
N LEU A 110 1.11 20.19 17.11
CA LEU A 110 2.50 20.12 17.57
C LEU A 110 3.35 21.25 16.97
N LYS A 111 3.17 21.55 15.67
CA LYS A 111 3.88 22.64 15.01
C LYS A 111 3.50 24.01 15.55
N GLN A 112 2.18 24.25 15.80
CA GLN A 112 1.71 25.51 16.36
C GLN A 112 2.17 25.77 17.80
N LYS A 113 2.44 24.70 18.55
CA LYS A 113 2.97 24.77 19.91
C LYS A 113 4.49 24.65 19.98
N GLU A 114 5.17 24.52 18.83
CA GLU A 114 6.63 24.38 18.73
C GLU A 114 7.18 23.20 19.54
N ILE A 115 6.40 22.11 19.68
CA ILE A 115 6.77 20.94 20.49
C ILE A 115 7.80 20.07 19.77
N SER A 116 7.61 19.80 18.46
CA SER A 116 8.45 18.82 17.75
C SER A 116 8.75 19.21 16.31
N LYS A 117 9.75 18.56 15.73
CA LYS A 117 9.92 18.46 14.29
C LYS A 117 9.01 17.38 13.74
N ASN A 118 8.30 17.70 12.66
CA ASN A 118 7.20 16.88 12.14
C ASN A 118 7.59 16.15 10.87
N ILE A 119 7.56 14.83 10.89
CA ILE A 119 7.88 13.95 9.78
C ILE A 119 6.64 13.18 9.34
N GLN A 120 6.28 13.28 8.05
CA GLN A 120 5.27 12.43 7.43
C GLN A 120 5.94 11.35 6.61
N VAL A 121 5.76 10.11 7.00
CA VAL A 121 6.20 8.93 6.24
C VAL A 121 5.04 8.44 5.39
N VAL A 122 5.28 8.14 4.15
CA VAL A 122 4.33 7.95 3.05
C VAL A 122 3.66 9.28 2.67
N SER A 123 3.97 9.73 1.46
CA SER A 123 3.40 10.95 0.89
C SER A 123 1.87 10.84 0.77
N PRO A 124 1.10 11.83 1.24
CA PRO A 124 -0.28 11.96 0.77
C PRO A 124 -0.31 12.11 -0.75
N SER A 125 -1.23 11.44 -1.44
CA SER A 125 -1.33 11.42 -2.91
C SER A 125 -1.73 12.80 -3.52
N VAL A 126 -1.06 13.88 -3.09
CA VAL A 126 -1.33 15.26 -3.53
C VAL A 126 -0.95 15.51 -4.98
N TRP A 127 -0.11 14.70 -5.55
CA TRP A 127 0.29 14.69 -6.95
C TRP A 127 -0.83 14.20 -7.88
N GLY A 128 -1.69 13.31 -7.42
CA GLY A 128 -2.80 12.73 -8.18
C GLY A 128 -4.16 13.35 -7.87
N TRP A 129 -4.39 13.80 -6.63
CA TRP A 129 -5.66 14.38 -6.20
C TRP A 129 -5.52 15.20 -4.91
N ARG A 130 -6.51 16.05 -4.59
CA ARG A 130 -6.52 16.90 -3.37
C ARG A 130 -5.26 17.76 -3.21
N GLU A 131 -4.77 18.37 -4.29
CA GLU A 131 -3.60 19.27 -4.25
C GLU A 131 -3.69 20.37 -3.19
N GLY A 132 -4.92 20.77 -2.79
CA GLY A 132 -5.13 21.73 -1.70
C GLY A 132 -4.47 21.34 -0.36
N ARG A 133 -4.17 20.06 -0.14
CA ARG A 133 -3.44 19.55 1.04
C ARG A 133 -1.99 20.08 1.10
N ILE A 134 -1.41 20.46 -0.04
CA ILE A 134 -0.03 20.94 -0.12
C ILE A 134 0.20 22.15 0.81
N LYS A 135 -0.82 22.99 0.99
CA LYS A 135 -0.76 24.14 1.90
C LYS A 135 -0.53 23.73 3.36
N ASN A 136 -1.21 22.64 3.78
CA ASN A 136 -1.06 22.11 5.14
C ASN A 136 0.29 21.39 5.30
N ILE A 137 0.73 20.66 4.28
CA ILE A 137 2.04 20.01 4.27
C ILE A 137 3.13 21.08 4.43
N LYS A 138 3.12 22.10 3.58
CA LYS A 138 4.07 23.22 3.63
C LYS A 138 4.13 23.90 5.01
N ARG A 139 2.99 23.97 5.70
CA ARG A 139 2.85 24.71 6.96
C ARG A 139 3.21 23.89 8.20
N TYR A 140 2.97 22.57 8.17
CA TYR A 140 2.95 21.76 9.37
C TYR A 140 3.91 20.55 9.34
N ILE A 141 4.51 20.23 8.19
CA ILE A 141 5.42 19.09 8.03
C ILE A 141 6.81 19.60 7.67
N ASP A 142 7.81 19.17 8.42
CA ASP A 142 9.20 19.58 8.22
C ASP A 142 9.91 18.67 7.21
N LEU A 143 9.53 17.38 7.13
CA LEU A 143 10.07 16.41 6.18
C LEU A 143 9.00 15.44 5.73
N THR A 144 8.88 15.21 4.41
CA THR A 144 8.07 14.12 3.85
C THR A 144 8.99 13.02 3.32
N MET A 145 8.76 11.78 3.78
CA MET A 145 9.49 10.59 3.34
C MET A 145 8.62 9.85 2.30
N CYS A 146 9.03 9.94 1.03
CA CYS A 146 8.27 9.44 -0.12
C CYS A 146 8.66 8.00 -0.46
N LEU A 147 7.67 7.15 -0.81
CA LEU A 147 7.92 5.79 -1.26
C LEU A 147 8.33 5.73 -2.74
N PHE A 148 7.93 6.72 -3.53
CA PHE A 148 8.16 6.76 -4.97
C PHE A 148 8.95 8.02 -5.37
N ASN A 149 9.85 7.88 -6.36
CA ASN A 149 10.68 8.98 -6.81
C ASN A 149 9.83 10.13 -7.39
N PHE A 150 8.76 9.84 -8.14
CA PHE A 150 7.89 10.88 -8.71
C PHE A 150 7.20 11.73 -7.63
N GLU A 151 6.93 11.17 -6.45
CA GLU A 151 6.43 11.93 -5.30
C GLU A 151 7.49 12.90 -4.79
N HIS A 152 8.72 12.40 -4.62
CA HIS A 152 9.86 13.23 -4.21
C HIS A 152 10.10 14.37 -5.20
N ASP A 153 10.10 14.12 -6.50
CA ASP A 153 10.24 15.13 -7.54
C ASP A 153 9.10 16.16 -7.48
N TYR A 154 7.87 15.72 -7.23
CA TYR A 154 6.73 16.63 -7.04
C TYR A 154 6.96 17.60 -5.86
N TYR A 155 7.47 17.12 -4.73
CA TYR A 155 7.79 17.96 -3.56
C TYR A 155 8.96 18.89 -3.86
N ARG A 156 10.03 18.42 -4.48
CA ARG A 156 11.19 19.22 -4.88
C ARG A 156 10.78 20.39 -5.79
N ASN A 157 9.95 20.13 -6.78
CA ASN A 157 9.44 21.15 -7.70
C ASN A 157 8.60 22.23 -7.00
N LYS A 158 8.13 21.97 -5.79
CA LYS A 158 7.40 22.94 -4.94
C LYS A 158 8.26 23.50 -3.80
N ASN A 159 9.56 23.25 -3.81
CA ASN A 159 10.50 23.64 -2.77
C ASN A 159 10.06 23.18 -1.36
N LEU A 160 9.60 21.93 -1.25
CA LEU A 160 9.21 21.29 0.00
C LEU A 160 10.23 20.22 0.40
N PRO A 161 10.65 20.17 1.69
CA PRO A 161 11.58 19.15 2.15
C PRO A 161 11.03 17.75 1.98
N SER A 162 11.75 16.91 1.28
CA SER A 162 11.39 15.51 1.08
C SER A 162 12.60 14.64 0.78
N ILE A 163 12.46 13.34 1.01
CA ILE A 163 13.45 12.31 0.70
C ILE A 163 12.75 11.09 0.11
N HIS A 164 13.37 10.43 -0.87
CA HIS A 164 12.89 9.18 -1.45
C HIS A 164 13.45 8.00 -0.67
N ILE A 165 12.64 7.38 0.19
CA ILE A 165 13.05 6.24 1.02
C ILE A 165 12.89 4.88 0.33
N GLY A 166 12.26 4.86 -0.86
CA GLY A 166 11.96 3.66 -1.62
C GLY A 166 10.79 2.84 -1.07
N HIS A 167 10.36 1.91 -1.87
CA HIS A 167 9.25 1.01 -1.53
C HIS A 167 9.77 -0.38 -1.16
N PRO A 168 9.18 -1.07 -0.16
CA PRO A 168 9.59 -2.44 0.23
C PRO A 168 9.61 -3.44 -0.93
N PHE A 169 8.81 -3.24 -1.95
CA PHE A 169 8.77 -4.12 -3.13
C PHE A 169 10.02 -4.06 -4.01
N SER A 170 10.95 -3.13 -3.79
CA SER A 170 12.27 -3.16 -4.45
C SER A 170 13.04 -4.46 -4.18
N LYS A 171 12.74 -5.12 -3.06
CA LYS A 171 13.32 -6.41 -2.63
C LYS A 171 12.36 -7.59 -2.77
N LEU A 172 11.30 -7.42 -3.57
CA LEU A 172 10.32 -8.47 -3.80
C LEU A 172 10.73 -9.31 -5.01
N PHE A 173 10.90 -10.63 -4.82
CA PHE A 173 11.25 -11.59 -5.86
C PHE A 173 10.27 -12.75 -5.85
N LYS A 174 10.11 -13.42 -6.99
CA LYS A 174 9.31 -14.64 -7.10
C LYS A 174 9.77 -15.69 -6.08
N HIS A 175 8.80 -16.41 -5.56
CA HIS A 175 9.08 -17.65 -4.82
C HIS A 175 9.41 -18.79 -5.80
N ASP A 176 10.11 -19.80 -5.31
CA ASP A 176 10.40 -21.00 -6.10
C ASP A 176 9.11 -21.74 -6.48
N SER A 177 8.89 -21.89 -7.78
CA SER A 177 7.68 -22.51 -8.32
C SER A 177 7.54 -23.98 -7.89
N LYS A 178 8.64 -24.73 -7.79
CA LYS A 178 8.61 -26.14 -7.36
C LYS A 178 8.07 -26.26 -5.93
N HIS A 179 8.52 -25.39 -5.04
CA HIS A 179 8.02 -25.35 -3.67
C HIS A 179 6.52 -25.01 -3.62
N ILE A 180 6.06 -24.06 -4.45
CA ILE A 180 4.65 -23.67 -4.53
C ILE A 180 3.78 -24.82 -5.02
N TYR A 181 4.19 -25.53 -6.10
CA TYR A 181 3.46 -26.68 -6.61
C TYR A 181 3.33 -27.78 -5.56
N GLN A 182 4.38 -28.05 -4.80
CA GLN A 182 4.33 -29.04 -3.69
C GLN A 182 3.43 -28.56 -2.55
N LYS A 183 3.56 -27.31 -2.11
CA LYS A 183 2.81 -26.74 -0.99
C LYS A 183 1.29 -26.79 -1.20
N TYR A 184 0.84 -26.47 -2.42
CA TYR A 184 -0.58 -26.39 -2.74
C TYR A 184 -1.12 -27.59 -3.51
N HIS A 185 -0.30 -28.63 -3.75
CA HIS A 185 -0.63 -29.79 -4.59
C HIS A 185 -1.11 -29.37 -5.99
N PHE A 186 -0.40 -28.41 -6.59
CA PHE A 186 -0.71 -27.93 -7.94
C PHE A 186 -0.03 -28.75 -9.02
N ASP A 187 -0.70 -28.88 -10.16
CA ASP A 187 -0.20 -29.57 -11.34
C ASP A 187 0.69 -28.63 -12.16
N ALA A 188 2.00 -28.91 -12.23
CA ALA A 188 2.97 -28.11 -12.99
C ALA A 188 2.73 -28.09 -14.52
N SER A 189 1.87 -28.95 -15.03
CA SER A 189 1.47 -28.95 -16.46
C SER A 189 0.35 -27.96 -16.77
N LYS A 190 -0.33 -27.41 -15.74
CA LYS A 190 -1.40 -26.43 -15.88
C LYS A 190 -0.85 -25.01 -15.96
N LYS A 191 -1.65 -24.13 -16.55
CA LYS A 191 -1.44 -22.68 -16.58
C LYS A 191 -2.24 -21.99 -15.49
N TYR A 192 -1.70 -20.95 -14.92
CA TYR A 192 -2.30 -20.28 -13.76
C TYR A 192 -2.55 -18.82 -14.04
N ILE A 193 -3.75 -18.33 -13.66
CA ILE A 193 -4.11 -16.90 -13.67
C ILE A 193 -4.51 -16.53 -12.24
N SER A 194 -3.82 -15.52 -11.69
CA SER A 194 -4.20 -14.98 -10.38
C SER A 194 -5.35 -13.98 -10.51
N ILE A 195 -6.32 -14.08 -9.61
CA ILE A 195 -7.49 -13.19 -9.54
C ILE A 195 -7.48 -12.51 -8.17
N LEU A 196 -7.25 -11.20 -8.14
CA LEU A 196 -7.18 -10.40 -6.92
C LEU A 196 -8.37 -9.43 -6.86
N PRO A 197 -9.51 -9.84 -6.28
CA PRO A 197 -10.74 -9.06 -6.32
C PRO A 197 -10.76 -7.88 -5.35
N GLY A 198 -9.72 -7.75 -4.54
CA GLY A 198 -9.59 -6.74 -3.49
C GLY A 198 -9.36 -7.33 -2.11
N SER A 199 -9.09 -6.48 -1.14
CA SER A 199 -8.86 -6.87 0.26
C SER A 199 -10.05 -6.57 1.17
N ARG A 200 -11.13 -6.00 0.63
CA ARG A 200 -12.34 -5.60 1.38
C ARG A 200 -13.56 -6.32 0.86
N VAL A 201 -14.47 -6.68 1.76
CA VAL A 201 -15.74 -7.32 1.41
C VAL A 201 -16.48 -6.53 0.32
N SER A 202 -16.59 -5.21 0.45
CA SER A 202 -17.28 -4.35 -0.53
C SER A 202 -16.62 -4.31 -1.92
N GLU A 203 -15.28 -4.42 -1.99
CA GLU A 203 -14.55 -4.52 -3.26
C GLU A 203 -14.83 -5.87 -3.92
N ILE A 204 -14.78 -6.95 -3.13
CA ILE A 204 -15.01 -8.32 -3.57
C ILE A 204 -16.44 -8.47 -4.09
N GLU A 205 -17.44 -8.06 -3.32
CA GLU A 205 -18.85 -8.10 -3.72
C GLU A 205 -19.13 -7.32 -5.01
N ASN A 206 -18.40 -6.24 -5.25
CA ASN A 206 -18.58 -5.40 -6.45
C ASN A 206 -17.87 -5.95 -7.69
N LEU A 207 -16.69 -6.55 -7.56
CA LEU A 207 -15.85 -6.94 -8.71
C LEU A 207 -15.81 -8.44 -8.96
N LEU A 208 -15.83 -9.27 -7.92
CA LEU A 208 -15.73 -10.73 -8.06
C LEU A 208 -16.80 -11.35 -8.97
N PRO A 209 -18.08 -10.90 -8.97
CA PRO A 209 -19.07 -11.41 -9.94
C PRO A 209 -18.61 -11.24 -11.39
N THR A 210 -18.04 -10.09 -11.76
CA THR A 210 -17.49 -9.84 -13.10
C THR A 210 -16.31 -10.78 -13.41
N TYR A 211 -15.46 -11.04 -12.43
CA TYR A 211 -14.32 -11.95 -12.59
C TYR A 211 -14.78 -13.41 -12.71
N ILE A 212 -15.81 -13.81 -11.99
CA ILE A 212 -16.42 -15.15 -12.10
C ILE A 212 -16.98 -15.39 -13.50
N GLU A 213 -17.69 -14.40 -14.08
CA GLU A 213 -18.18 -14.48 -15.46
C GLU A 213 -17.01 -14.61 -16.46
N PHE A 214 -15.94 -13.82 -16.29
CA PHE A 214 -14.72 -13.97 -17.09
C PHE A 214 -14.13 -15.37 -16.95
N ILE A 215 -13.96 -15.89 -15.73
CA ILE A 215 -13.44 -17.23 -15.46
C ILE A 215 -14.28 -18.28 -16.19
N ASN A 216 -15.60 -18.18 -16.10
CA ASN A 216 -16.52 -19.13 -16.74
C ASN A 216 -16.34 -19.13 -18.27
N ILE A 217 -16.26 -17.96 -18.91
CA ILE A 217 -16.06 -17.83 -20.35
C ILE A 217 -14.70 -18.39 -20.77
N HIS A 218 -13.61 -18.00 -20.05
CA HIS A 218 -12.26 -18.40 -20.40
C HIS A 218 -12.02 -19.90 -20.16
N ALA A 219 -12.48 -20.46 -19.03
CA ALA A 219 -12.32 -21.87 -18.67
C ALA A 219 -13.10 -22.83 -19.60
N ASN A 220 -14.20 -22.38 -20.20
CA ASN A 220 -14.93 -23.17 -21.19
C ASN A 220 -14.12 -23.40 -22.47
N LYS A 221 -13.31 -22.41 -22.85
CA LYS A 221 -12.42 -22.47 -24.03
C LYS A 221 -11.04 -23.08 -23.72
N ASN A 222 -10.56 -22.92 -22.49
CA ASN A 222 -9.18 -23.22 -22.10
C ASN A 222 -9.16 -24.15 -20.87
N LYS A 223 -9.18 -25.47 -21.11
CA LYS A 223 -9.27 -26.51 -20.04
C LYS A 223 -7.98 -26.70 -19.21
N ASP A 224 -6.87 -26.11 -19.68
CA ASP A 224 -5.58 -26.22 -18.99
C ASP A 224 -5.31 -25.11 -17.99
N TYR A 225 -6.25 -24.20 -17.82
CA TYR A 225 -6.11 -23.10 -16.88
C TYR A 225 -6.76 -23.36 -15.53
N VAL A 226 -6.08 -22.93 -14.47
CA VAL A 226 -6.60 -22.88 -13.08
C VAL A 226 -6.50 -21.43 -12.59
N TYR A 227 -7.51 -20.99 -11.86
CA TYR A 227 -7.60 -19.62 -11.36
C TYR A 227 -7.30 -19.59 -9.86
N LEU A 228 -6.38 -18.71 -9.46
CA LEU A 228 -5.89 -18.65 -8.10
C LEU A 228 -6.41 -17.37 -7.43
N ILE A 229 -7.16 -17.49 -6.35
CA ILE A 229 -7.71 -16.35 -5.61
C ILE A 229 -7.09 -16.33 -4.22
N PRO A 230 -6.16 -15.40 -3.94
CA PRO A 230 -5.61 -15.23 -2.60
C PRO A 230 -6.61 -14.46 -1.71
N ALA A 231 -6.75 -14.90 -0.46
CA ALA A 231 -7.50 -14.22 0.59
C ALA A 231 -6.57 -13.65 1.65
N SER A 232 -6.87 -12.48 2.21
CA SER A 232 -6.06 -11.86 3.27
C SER A 232 -6.24 -12.52 4.64
N ASP A 233 -7.43 -13.05 4.89
CA ASP A 233 -7.83 -13.63 6.16
C ASP A 233 -9.03 -14.58 5.99
N GLN A 234 -9.46 -15.21 7.08
CA GLN A 234 -10.55 -16.18 7.08
C GLN A 234 -11.89 -15.58 6.64
N LYS A 235 -12.19 -14.35 7.04
CA LYS A 235 -13.43 -13.67 6.66
C LYS A 235 -13.50 -13.40 5.15
N ILE A 236 -12.39 -12.94 4.58
CA ILE A 236 -12.26 -12.71 3.13
C ILE A 236 -12.33 -14.04 2.37
N PHE A 237 -11.68 -15.09 2.90
CA PHE A 237 -11.78 -16.44 2.34
C PHE A 237 -13.24 -16.90 2.25
N GLU A 238 -13.99 -16.83 3.34
CA GLU A 238 -15.41 -17.23 3.40
C GLU A 238 -16.27 -16.40 2.44
N THR A 239 -16.00 -15.08 2.35
CA THR A 239 -16.72 -14.21 1.42
C THR A 239 -16.50 -14.65 -0.03
N ILE A 240 -15.28 -14.96 -0.42
CA ILE A 240 -14.93 -15.41 -1.77
C ILE A 240 -15.51 -16.80 -2.02
N ASP A 241 -15.35 -17.74 -1.09
CA ASP A 241 -15.79 -19.13 -1.22
C ASP A 241 -17.31 -19.26 -1.38
N ASN A 242 -18.07 -18.38 -0.72
CA ASN A 242 -19.52 -18.30 -0.87
C ASN A 242 -19.97 -17.78 -2.24
N LEU A 243 -19.16 -16.95 -2.90
CA LEU A 243 -19.51 -16.36 -4.20
C LEU A 243 -19.05 -17.21 -5.39
N VAL A 244 -17.97 -17.98 -5.24
CA VAL A 244 -17.37 -18.75 -6.34
C VAL A 244 -18.09 -20.09 -6.53
N PRO A 245 -18.66 -20.36 -7.72
CA PRO A 245 -19.25 -21.65 -8.04
C PRO A 245 -18.23 -22.80 -7.94
N LYS A 246 -18.60 -23.88 -7.24
CA LYS A 246 -17.70 -25.03 -7.04
C LYS A 246 -17.37 -25.81 -8.33
N SER A 247 -18.12 -25.56 -9.42
CA SER A 247 -17.87 -26.14 -10.75
C SER A 247 -16.71 -25.48 -11.50
N LEU A 248 -16.24 -24.30 -11.07
CA LEU A 248 -15.15 -23.60 -11.72
C LEU A 248 -13.78 -24.11 -11.23
N PRO A 249 -12.77 -24.13 -12.10
CA PRO A 249 -11.40 -24.56 -11.75
C PRO A 249 -10.67 -23.47 -10.95
N VAL A 250 -11.22 -23.12 -9.78
CA VAL A 250 -10.71 -22.07 -8.88
C VAL A 250 -10.10 -22.71 -7.64
N LYS A 251 -8.97 -22.14 -7.19
CA LYS A 251 -8.33 -22.46 -5.91
C LYS A 251 -8.22 -21.18 -5.08
N ILE A 252 -8.69 -21.25 -3.85
CA ILE A 252 -8.65 -20.14 -2.88
C ILE A 252 -7.73 -20.52 -1.75
N SER A 253 -6.86 -19.58 -1.29
CA SER A 253 -6.00 -19.83 -0.13
C SER A 253 -5.72 -18.52 0.61
N ILE A 254 -5.52 -18.62 1.93
CA ILE A 254 -5.15 -17.49 2.80
C ILE A 254 -3.64 -17.24 2.70
N ASP A 255 -3.21 -15.96 2.80
CA ASP A 255 -1.80 -15.53 2.79
C ASP A 255 -0.97 -16.05 1.58
N SER A 256 -1.62 -16.19 0.44
CA SER A 256 -1.03 -16.83 -0.75
C SER A 256 -0.72 -15.87 -1.91
N VAL A 257 -0.88 -14.55 -1.74
CA VAL A 257 -0.71 -13.55 -2.81
C VAL A 257 0.61 -13.72 -3.54
N LYS A 258 1.72 -13.75 -2.81
CA LYS A 258 3.06 -13.85 -3.40
C LYS A 258 3.30 -15.19 -4.08
N ASP A 259 2.84 -16.29 -3.47
CA ASP A 259 2.97 -17.62 -4.06
C ASP A 259 2.19 -17.72 -5.38
N PHE A 260 0.93 -17.29 -5.37
CA PHE A 260 0.04 -17.36 -6.52
C PHE A 260 0.55 -16.48 -7.67
N LEU A 261 0.94 -15.23 -7.39
CA LEU A 261 1.53 -14.34 -8.39
C LEU A 261 2.87 -14.90 -8.93
N SER A 262 3.64 -15.62 -8.13
CA SER A 262 4.95 -16.17 -8.57
C SER A 262 4.84 -17.24 -9.65
N ILE A 263 3.70 -17.95 -9.74
CA ILE A 263 3.45 -19.02 -10.71
C ILE A 263 2.45 -18.65 -11.81
N SER A 264 1.88 -17.43 -11.73
CA SER A 264 0.95 -16.95 -12.75
C SER A 264 1.66 -16.08 -13.78
N ASP A 265 1.35 -16.28 -15.06
CA ASP A 265 1.84 -15.41 -16.14
C ASP A 265 1.02 -14.13 -16.25
N CYS A 266 -0.25 -14.19 -15.84
CA CYS A 266 -1.21 -13.09 -15.91
C CYS A 266 -2.02 -12.99 -14.61
N SER A 267 -2.52 -11.79 -14.33
CA SER A 267 -3.39 -11.57 -13.17
C SER A 267 -4.48 -10.55 -13.49
N VAL A 268 -5.69 -10.78 -12.97
CA VAL A 268 -6.78 -9.80 -12.98
C VAL A 268 -6.86 -9.17 -11.60
N VAL A 269 -6.52 -7.89 -11.51
CA VAL A 269 -6.23 -7.24 -10.23
C VAL A 269 -7.08 -5.99 -10.04
N THR A 270 -7.76 -5.90 -8.90
CA THR A 270 -8.39 -4.66 -8.47
C THR A 270 -7.34 -3.58 -8.22
N SER A 271 -7.54 -2.38 -8.77
CA SER A 271 -6.59 -1.27 -8.66
C SER A 271 -6.19 -0.98 -7.20
N GLY A 272 -4.89 -0.92 -6.95
CA GLY A 272 -4.27 -0.71 -5.65
C GLY A 272 -2.81 -1.19 -5.67
N THR A 273 -2.19 -1.31 -4.51
CA THR A 273 -0.78 -1.75 -4.36
C THR A 273 -0.54 -3.15 -4.94
N ALA A 274 -1.56 -4.02 -4.94
CA ALA A 274 -1.48 -5.37 -5.50
C ALA A 274 -1.16 -5.37 -7.00
N THR A 275 -1.49 -4.32 -7.75
CA THR A 275 -1.13 -4.19 -9.18
C THR A 275 0.38 -4.08 -9.37
N LEU A 276 1.04 -3.36 -8.49
CA LEU A 276 2.49 -3.24 -8.49
C LEU A 276 3.16 -4.55 -8.06
N GLU A 277 2.62 -5.22 -7.05
CA GLU A 277 3.09 -6.53 -6.60
C GLU A 277 3.02 -7.57 -7.73
N ALA A 278 1.89 -7.62 -8.44
CA ALA A 278 1.70 -8.51 -9.59
C ALA A 278 2.71 -8.22 -10.71
N ALA A 279 2.91 -6.95 -11.09
CA ALA A 279 3.86 -6.56 -12.12
C ALA A 279 5.31 -6.92 -11.75
N ILE A 280 5.71 -6.70 -10.50
CA ILE A 280 7.06 -7.01 -9.99
C ILE A 280 7.30 -8.51 -9.92
N LEU A 281 6.30 -9.29 -9.58
CA LEU A 281 6.37 -10.76 -9.58
C LEU A 281 6.18 -11.37 -10.98
N GLY A 282 6.04 -10.54 -12.02
CA GLY A 282 5.94 -11.00 -13.41
C GLY A 282 4.62 -11.72 -13.72
N ALA A 283 3.55 -11.46 -12.95
CA ALA A 283 2.20 -11.84 -13.26
C ALA A 283 1.47 -10.66 -13.91
N SER A 284 1.62 -10.48 -15.24
CA SER A 284 1.11 -9.31 -15.97
C SER A 284 -0.26 -8.85 -15.47
N PRO A 285 -0.40 -7.69 -14.80
CA PRO A 285 -1.67 -7.28 -14.25
C PRO A 285 -2.59 -6.68 -15.30
N ILE A 286 -3.81 -7.20 -15.39
CA ILE A 286 -4.95 -6.51 -15.99
C ILE A 286 -5.64 -5.76 -14.86
N ILE A 287 -5.49 -4.44 -14.89
CA ILE A 287 -5.89 -3.55 -13.79
C ILE A 287 -7.36 -3.21 -13.94
N CYS A 288 -8.17 -3.67 -13.00
CA CYS A 288 -9.60 -3.46 -12.99
C CYS A 288 -10.00 -2.49 -11.87
N TYR A 289 -10.92 -1.57 -12.17
CA TYR A 289 -11.50 -0.71 -11.15
C TYR A 289 -12.95 -0.39 -11.45
N ARG A 290 -13.80 -0.63 -10.45
CA ARG A 290 -15.21 -0.23 -10.49
C ARG A 290 -15.60 0.30 -9.13
N THR A 291 -16.24 1.46 -9.11
CA THR A 291 -16.81 2.07 -7.91
C THR A 291 -18.18 2.66 -8.22
N ASN A 292 -18.90 3.05 -7.18
CA ASN A 292 -20.18 3.73 -7.33
C ASN A 292 -20.06 4.92 -8.31
N PRO A 293 -21.01 5.09 -9.25
CA PRO A 293 -20.99 6.18 -10.25
C PRO A 293 -20.79 7.57 -9.67
N ILE A 294 -21.37 7.86 -8.50
CA ILE A 294 -21.21 9.14 -7.82
C ILE A 294 -19.76 9.34 -7.35
N ASN A 295 -19.19 8.33 -6.71
CA ASN A 295 -17.79 8.36 -6.25
C ASN A 295 -16.84 8.50 -7.45
N TYR A 296 -17.09 7.77 -8.53
CA TYR A 296 -16.30 7.87 -9.75
C TYR A 296 -16.37 9.26 -10.37
N PHE A 297 -17.57 9.83 -10.48
CA PHE A 297 -17.78 11.17 -11.02
C PHE A 297 -17.01 12.24 -10.22
N ILE A 298 -16.99 12.12 -8.90
CA ILE A 298 -16.22 13.03 -8.03
C ILE A 298 -14.73 12.81 -8.20
N ILE A 299 -14.28 11.55 -8.10
CA ILE A 299 -12.85 11.19 -8.13
C ILE A 299 -12.25 11.49 -9.50
N SER A 300 -12.92 11.13 -10.61
CA SER A 300 -12.40 11.31 -11.97
C SER A 300 -12.16 12.78 -12.35
N ARG A 301 -12.94 13.71 -11.77
CA ARG A 301 -12.72 15.14 -11.96
C ARG A 301 -11.60 15.71 -11.09
N MET A 302 -11.25 15.02 -10.03
CA MET A 302 -10.17 15.41 -9.12
C MET A 302 -8.84 14.76 -9.46
N LEU A 303 -8.86 13.67 -10.23
CA LEU A 303 -7.65 13.01 -10.71
C LEU A 303 -7.00 13.85 -11.81
N LYS A 304 -5.70 14.09 -11.65
CA LYS A 304 -4.82 14.78 -12.61
C LYS A 304 -3.90 13.80 -13.34
N ILE A 305 -4.25 12.51 -13.33
CA ILE A 305 -3.44 11.42 -13.88
C ILE A 305 -4.26 10.64 -14.91
N ASP A 306 -3.62 10.21 -15.96
CA ASP A 306 -4.24 9.42 -17.05
C ASP A 306 -4.28 7.92 -16.72
N ASP A 307 -3.36 7.45 -15.88
CA ASP A 307 -3.26 6.07 -15.45
C ASP A 307 -3.56 5.94 -13.94
N VAL A 308 -4.32 4.92 -13.56
CA VAL A 308 -4.67 4.64 -12.16
C VAL A 308 -3.87 3.48 -11.56
N GLY A 309 -3.21 2.71 -12.40
CA GLY A 309 -2.36 1.59 -11.98
C GLY A 309 -0.96 2.06 -11.60
N LEU A 310 -0.54 1.73 -10.39
CA LEU A 310 0.81 2.09 -9.90
C LEU A 310 1.95 1.66 -10.84
N PRO A 311 1.95 0.46 -11.45
CA PRO A 311 3.04 0.09 -12.37
C PRO A 311 3.09 0.98 -13.61
N ASN A 312 1.95 1.38 -14.19
CA ASN A 312 1.91 2.28 -15.33
C ASN A 312 2.39 3.70 -14.95
N LEU A 313 1.96 4.19 -13.79
CA LEU A 313 2.43 5.48 -13.24
C LEU A 313 3.95 5.51 -13.05
N LEU A 314 4.52 4.44 -12.51
CA LEU A 314 5.96 4.33 -12.26
C LEU A 314 6.75 4.24 -13.57
N LEU A 315 6.24 3.51 -14.56
CA LEU A 315 6.87 3.36 -15.87
C LEU A 315 6.70 4.62 -16.77
N GLY A 316 5.83 5.56 -16.38
CA GLY A 316 5.51 6.74 -17.19
C GLY A 316 4.83 6.41 -18.51
N SER A 317 4.31 5.20 -18.67
CA SER A 317 3.62 4.72 -19.87
C SER A 317 2.70 3.54 -19.56
N ARG A 318 1.57 3.45 -20.30
CA ARG A 318 0.60 2.37 -20.14
C ARG A 318 1.12 1.05 -20.74
N LYS A 319 1.82 0.28 -19.95
CA LYS A 319 2.31 -1.07 -20.29
C LYS A 319 1.31 -2.17 -19.93
N PHE A 320 0.48 -1.93 -18.95
CA PHE A 320 -0.52 -2.88 -18.47
C PHE A 320 -1.93 -2.36 -18.75
N PRO A 321 -2.87 -3.22 -19.22
CA PRO A 321 -4.24 -2.81 -19.49
C PRO A 321 -4.96 -2.26 -18.26
N GLU A 322 -5.72 -1.17 -18.43
CA GLU A 322 -6.58 -0.59 -17.40
C GLU A 322 -8.04 -0.59 -17.84
N LEU A 323 -8.84 -1.40 -17.16
CA LEU A 323 -10.26 -1.58 -17.42
C LEU A 323 -11.08 -0.88 -16.32
N ILE A 324 -11.41 0.39 -16.59
CA ILE A 324 -12.03 1.28 -15.60
C ILE A 324 -13.52 1.41 -15.83
N GLN A 325 -14.33 1.24 -14.79
CA GLN A 325 -15.78 1.43 -14.78
C GLN A 325 -16.50 0.61 -15.86
N LYS A 326 -17.03 1.28 -16.92
CA LYS A 326 -17.79 0.63 -18.00
C LYS A 326 -16.92 -0.32 -18.84
N LYS A 327 -15.61 -0.15 -18.85
CA LYS A 327 -14.68 -1.07 -19.51
C LYS A 327 -14.37 -2.32 -18.69
N CYS A 328 -14.68 -2.32 -17.38
CA CYS A 328 -14.48 -3.50 -16.54
C CYS A 328 -15.62 -4.50 -16.76
N THR A 329 -15.56 -5.22 -17.88
CA THR A 329 -16.53 -6.28 -18.27
C THR A 329 -15.80 -7.60 -18.49
N PRO A 330 -16.50 -8.75 -18.35
CA PRO A 330 -15.91 -10.07 -18.58
C PRO A 330 -15.26 -10.21 -19.97
N GLN A 331 -15.87 -9.62 -20.99
CA GLN A 331 -15.40 -9.66 -22.37
C GLN A 331 -14.12 -8.84 -22.58
N GLU A 332 -14.04 -7.64 -21.99
CA GLU A 332 -12.82 -6.82 -22.07
C GLU A 332 -11.67 -7.43 -21.26
N ILE A 333 -11.97 -8.07 -20.10
CA ILE A 333 -10.98 -8.83 -19.34
C ILE A 333 -10.45 -10.00 -20.17
N LEU A 334 -11.36 -10.78 -20.80
CA LEU A 334 -10.99 -11.89 -21.69
C LEU A 334 -10.08 -11.43 -22.82
N LYS A 335 -10.46 -10.36 -23.52
CA LYS A 335 -9.67 -9.77 -24.60
C LYS A 335 -8.29 -9.34 -24.09
N ALA A 336 -8.21 -8.69 -22.94
CA ALA A 336 -6.95 -8.26 -22.36
C ALA A 336 -6.05 -9.45 -22.00
N VAL A 337 -6.60 -10.54 -21.41
CA VAL A 337 -5.86 -11.78 -21.12
C VAL A 337 -5.33 -12.42 -22.42
N GLU A 338 -6.20 -12.57 -23.44
CA GLU A 338 -5.81 -13.18 -24.72
C GLU A 338 -4.80 -12.35 -25.52
N SER A 339 -4.75 -11.03 -25.32
CA SER A 339 -3.83 -10.09 -26.00
C SER A 339 -2.57 -9.76 -25.22
N THR A 340 -2.39 -10.30 -24.00
CA THR A 340 -1.21 -10.00 -23.17
C THR A 340 0.03 -10.59 -23.81
N ASP A 341 1.02 -9.72 -24.09
CA ASP A 341 2.36 -10.13 -24.49
C ASP A 341 3.21 -10.37 -23.25
N PHE A 342 3.78 -11.57 -23.15
CA PHE A 342 4.59 -11.99 -22.01
C PHE A 342 6.10 -11.82 -22.21
N HIS A 343 6.55 -11.39 -23.41
CA HIS A 343 7.98 -11.36 -23.76
C HIS A 343 8.79 -10.37 -22.92
N ASP A 344 8.24 -9.23 -22.56
CA ASP A 344 8.96 -8.16 -21.87
C ASP A 344 8.75 -8.13 -20.34
N LEU A 345 7.99 -9.07 -19.77
CA LEU A 345 7.60 -9.01 -18.34
C LEU A 345 8.78 -9.00 -17.38
N ASN A 346 9.82 -9.77 -17.65
CA ASN A 346 11.01 -9.81 -16.79
C ASN A 346 11.76 -8.48 -16.81
N SER A 347 11.87 -7.83 -17.98
CA SER A 347 12.48 -6.52 -18.13
C SER A 347 11.68 -5.45 -17.40
N LEU A 348 10.34 -5.45 -17.54
CA LEU A 348 9.46 -4.52 -16.84
C LEU A 348 9.49 -4.71 -15.32
N SER A 349 9.55 -5.96 -14.84
CA SER A 349 9.67 -6.28 -13.41
C SER A 349 10.98 -5.73 -12.82
N GLU A 350 12.10 -5.89 -13.55
CA GLU A 350 13.42 -5.36 -13.17
C GLU A 350 13.41 -3.82 -13.14
N GLN A 351 12.85 -3.20 -14.17
CA GLN A 351 12.72 -1.76 -14.26
C GLN A 351 11.88 -1.22 -13.10
N LEU A 352 10.74 -1.85 -12.79
CA LEU A 352 9.91 -1.47 -11.65
C LEU A 352 10.66 -1.61 -10.33
N ARG A 353 11.37 -2.72 -10.08
CA ARG A 353 12.19 -2.88 -8.88
C ARG A 353 13.23 -1.77 -8.74
N THR A 354 13.92 -1.43 -9.82
CA THR A 354 14.92 -0.35 -9.85
C THR A 354 14.31 1.00 -9.49
N LEU A 355 13.13 1.33 -10.04
CA LEU A 355 12.40 2.57 -9.74
C LEU A 355 11.95 2.66 -8.27
N LEU A 356 11.86 1.53 -7.57
CA LEU A 356 11.46 1.46 -6.16
C LEU A 356 12.65 1.51 -5.18
N ILE A 357 13.88 1.53 -5.66
CA ILE A 357 15.06 1.68 -4.81
C ILE A 357 15.12 3.12 -4.33
N GLY A 358 15.11 3.32 -3.03
CA GLY A 358 15.28 4.63 -2.40
C GLY A 358 16.71 4.87 -1.94
N SER A 359 16.92 5.97 -1.24
CA SER A 359 18.18 6.29 -0.58
C SER A 359 18.50 5.30 0.56
N GLU A 360 19.72 5.34 1.06
CA GLU A 360 20.19 4.47 2.13
C GLU A 360 19.54 4.78 3.49
N GLU A 361 19.43 3.79 4.37
CA GLU A 361 18.86 3.96 5.72
C GLU A 361 19.59 5.00 6.56
N THR A 362 20.91 5.13 6.37
CA THR A 362 21.73 6.14 7.01
C THR A 362 21.31 7.56 6.61
N GLU A 363 20.94 7.75 5.35
CA GLU A 363 20.44 9.03 4.84
C GLU A 363 19.04 9.35 5.42
N HIS A 364 18.18 8.35 5.58
CA HIS A 364 16.87 8.52 6.25
C HIS A 364 17.05 9.06 7.66
N THR A 365 17.91 8.40 8.45
CA THR A 365 18.23 8.79 9.82
C THR A 365 18.83 10.20 9.87
N ASN A 366 19.83 10.47 9.04
CA ASN A 366 20.49 11.77 8.98
C ASN A 366 19.54 12.91 8.57
N SER A 367 18.58 12.63 7.67
CA SER A 367 17.58 13.62 7.26
C SER A 367 16.62 14.00 8.38
N ILE A 368 16.29 13.06 9.26
CA ILE A 368 15.48 13.33 10.46
C ILE A 368 16.30 14.14 11.48
N LEU A 369 17.52 13.71 11.78
CA LEU A 369 18.37 14.32 12.83
C LEU A 369 18.90 15.72 12.48
N LYS A 370 18.84 16.13 11.21
CA LYS A 370 19.22 17.47 10.73
C LYS A 370 18.10 18.51 10.80
N LEU A 371 16.87 18.12 11.15
CA LEU A 371 15.76 19.05 11.31
C LEU A 371 15.91 19.90 12.57
#